data_ee6fdbdac8769f7ed788b3dc1f737070
#
_entry.id   ee6fdbdac8769f7ed788b3dc1f737070
#
_cell.length_a   1.000
_cell.length_b   1.000
_cell.length_c   1.000
_cell.angle_alpha   90.00
_cell.angle_beta   90.00
_cell.angle_gamma   90.00
#
_symmetry.space_group_name_H-M   'P 1'
#
loop_
_entity.id
_entity.type
_entity.pdbx_description
1 polymer ?
#
loop_
_entity_poly.entity_id
_entity_poly.type
_entity_poly.pdbx_seq_one_letter_code
_entity_poly.pdbx_strand_id
1 'polypeptide(L)'
;MIHKYDFLIIGAGIAGMSYALKIAKAHKGRVCMICKTTLDEANTSFAQGGVASVTNLAVDDFDKHIKDTMIAGDYISDRKAVEQVVRNAPAQIQELVEWGTQFDRKEDGSFDLHREGGHSEFRILHHADDTGAEIQRALMEACRNHPRIEIKENHFAVEIITQHHLGVEVTRRTPDIECYGAYVLNPETQKVDTYLSRVTLMCTGGCGAEERTARLRRHSEIAYRRDLHGEI
;
A
#
# COMPACT_ATOMS: atom_id res chain seq x y z
N MET A 1 15.27 -9.62 20.38
CA MET A 1 15.33 -10.97 19.73
C MET A 1 15.73 -10.78 18.26
N ILE A 2 16.28 -11.82 17.58
CA ILE A 2 16.61 -11.74 16.15
C ILE A 2 15.67 -12.65 15.37
N HIS A 3 14.96 -12.08 14.43
CA HIS A 3 14.06 -12.75 13.49
C HIS A 3 14.67 -12.73 12.08
N LYS A 4 14.49 -13.81 11.31
CA LYS A 4 15.03 -13.92 9.95
C LYS A 4 13.93 -14.31 8.96
N TYR A 5 13.82 -13.54 7.88
CA TYR A 5 12.85 -13.76 6.81
C TYR A 5 13.53 -13.59 5.44
N ASP A 6 12.90 -14.09 4.39
CA ASP A 6 13.33 -13.78 3.03
C ASP A 6 12.82 -12.40 2.62
N PHE A 7 11.59 -12.06 3.00
CA PHE A 7 10.94 -10.80 2.68
C PHE A 7 10.35 -10.16 3.95
N LEU A 8 10.72 -8.91 4.20
CA LEU A 8 10.13 -8.05 5.23
C LEU A 8 9.33 -6.94 4.55
N ILE A 9 8.06 -6.82 4.89
CA ILE A 9 7.15 -5.80 4.37
C ILE A 9 6.74 -4.90 5.52
N ILE A 10 6.99 -3.61 5.38
CA ILE A 10 6.66 -2.59 6.39
C ILE A 10 5.46 -1.80 5.89
N GLY A 11 4.29 -2.06 6.47
CA GLY A 11 3.01 -1.47 6.10
C GLY A 11 2.03 -2.47 5.48
N ALA A 12 0.77 -2.38 5.88
CA ALA A 12 -0.31 -3.32 5.57
C ALA A 12 -1.47 -2.68 4.78
N GLY A 13 -1.21 -1.65 3.99
CA GLY A 13 -2.14 -1.16 2.99
C GLY A 13 -2.12 -2.01 1.72
N ILE A 14 -2.89 -1.60 0.71
CA ILE A 14 -3.00 -2.32 -0.58
C ILE A 14 -1.65 -2.67 -1.20
N ALA A 15 -0.66 -1.78 -1.12
CA ALA A 15 0.67 -2.02 -1.69
C ALA A 15 1.40 -3.17 -0.99
N GLY A 16 1.42 -3.16 0.36
CA GLY A 16 2.10 -4.18 1.15
C GLY A 16 1.46 -5.55 1.00
N MET A 17 0.13 -5.62 1.11
CA MET A 17 -0.60 -6.89 1.01
C MET A 17 -0.57 -7.47 -0.40
N SER A 18 -0.74 -6.65 -1.44
CA SER A 18 -0.62 -7.11 -2.84
C SER A 18 0.78 -7.67 -3.13
N TYR A 19 1.83 -6.99 -2.64
CA TYR A 19 3.19 -7.49 -2.78
C TYR A 19 3.39 -8.81 -2.02
N ALA A 20 2.89 -8.91 -0.78
CA ALA A 20 2.98 -10.13 0.02
C ALA A 20 2.35 -11.33 -0.71
N LEU A 21 1.15 -11.16 -1.26
CA LEU A 21 0.45 -12.22 -1.99
C LEU A 21 1.18 -12.61 -3.29
N LYS A 22 1.66 -11.64 -4.06
CA LYS A 22 2.43 -11.89 -5.29
C LYS A 22 3.73 -12.65 -5.01
N ILE A 23 4.49 -12.22 -4.00
CA ILE A 23 5.74 -12.88 -3.63
C ILE A 23 5.49 -14.27 -3.04
N ALA A 24 4.48 -14.44 -2.19
CA ALA A 24 4.15 -15.72 -1.61
C ALA A 24 3.65 -16.73 -2.66
N LYS A 25 3.00 -16.26 -3.75
CA LYS A 25 2.64 -17.10 -4.91
C LYS A 25 3.85 -17.46 -5.76
N ALA A 26 4.77 -16.50 -6.00
CA ALA A 26 5.91 -16.67 -6.91
C ALA A 26 7.12 -17.37 -6.26
N HIS A 27 7.33 -17.24 -4.97
CA HIS A 27 8.52 -17.72 -4.25
C HIS A 27 8.16 -18.59 -3.05
N LYS A 28 9.10 -19.48 -2.69
CA LYS A 28 8.94 -20.37 -1.53
C LYS A 28 9.43 -19.77 -0.21
N GLY A 29 9.89 -18.52 -0.23
CA GLY A 29 10.46 -17.83 0.93
C GLY A 29 9.40 -17.45 1.99
N ARG A 30 9.89 -17.19 3.22
CA ARG A 30 9.07 -16.70 4.33
C ARG A 30 8.88 -15.19 4.20
N VAL A 31 7.62 -14.76 4.24
CA VAL A 31 7.23 -13.34 4.20
C VAL A 31 6.78 -12.93 5.60
N CYS A 32 7.36 -11.84 6.11
CA CYS A 32 6.85 -11.17 7.30
C CYS A 32 6.31 -9.81 6.92
N MET A 33 5.08 -9.51 7.30
CA MET A 33 4.47 -8.21 7.17
C MET A 33 4.27 -7.62 8.57
N ILE A 34 4.75 -6.39 8.77
CA ILE A 34 4.56 -5.66 10.02
C ILE A 34 3.74 -4.40 9.78
N CYS A 35 2.88 -4.07 10.73
CA CYS A 35 2.13 -2.83 10.75
C CYS A 35 2.08 -2.21 12.15
N LYS A 36 2.09 -0.89 12.21
CA LYS A 36 2.15 -0.14 13.48
C LYS A 36 0.88 -0.26 14.33
N THR A 37 -0.25 -0.56 13.68
CA THR A 37 -1.58 -0.75 14.26
C THR A 37 -2.12 -2.09 13.80
N THR A 38 -3.43 -2.25 13.78
CA THR A 38 -4.12 -3.40 13.20
C THR A 38 -4.17 -3.30 11.66
N LEU A 39 -4.45 -4.39 10.98
CA LEU A 39 -4.46 -4.47 9.51
C LEU A 39 -5.55 -3.60 8.87
N ASP A 40 -6.66 -3.39 9.54
CA ASP A 40 -7.79 -2.61 9.07
C ASP A 40 -7.53 -1.09 9.12
N GLU A 41 -6.56 -0.63 9.92
CA GLU A 41 -6.19 0.78 9.99
C GLU A 41 -5.18 1.16 8.90
N ALA A 42 -5.62 1.19 7.66
CA ALA A 42 -4.82 1.64 6.52
C ALA A 42 -5.56 2.71 5.70
N ASN A 43 -4.82 3.56 4.99
CA ASN A 43 -5.43 4.53 4.08
C ASN A 43 -6.35 3.87 3.04
N THR A 44 -6.07 2.63 2.67
CA THR A 44 -6.91 1.83 1.79
C THR A 44 -8.33 1.67 2.36
N SER A 45 -8.46 1.35 3.65
CA SER A 45 -9.77 1.18 4.31
C SER A 45 -10.63 2.45 4.29
N PHE A 46 -10.00 3.61 4.25
CA PHE A 46 -10.68 4.91 4.30
C PHE A 46 -10.95 5.51 2.92
N ALA A 47 -10.56 4.84 1.85
CA ALA A 47 -10.83 5.29 0.50
C ALA A 47 -12.30 5.02 0.13
N GLN A 48 -13.09 6.09 -0.03
CA GLN A 48 -14.52 6.02 -0.33
C GLN A 48 -14.80 5.94 -1.82
N GLY A 49 -13.98 6.60 -2.65
CA GLY A 49 -14.13 6.57 -4.10
C GLY A 49 -13.82 5.20 -4.71
N GLY A 50 -14.31 5.00 -5.93
CA GLY A 50 -14.04 3.76 -6.67
C GLY A 50 -12.65 3.71 -7.30
N VAL A 51 -12.40 2.66 -8.06
CA VAL A 51 -11.15 2.43 -8.78
C VAL A 51 -11.37 2.55 -10.28
N ALA A 52 -10.66 3.49 -10.92
CA ALA A 52 -10.77 3.69 -12.36
C ALA A 52 -10.01 2.63 -13.15
N SER A 53 -10.68 1.93 -14.06
CA SER A 53 -10.04 0.98 -14.97
C SER A 53 -10.84 0.81 -16.26
N VAL A 54 -10.15 0.74 -17.39
CA VAL A 54 -10.77 0.44 -18.69
C VAL A 54 -11.06 -1.07 -18.77
N THR A 55 -12.28 -1.45 -18.38
CA THR A 55 -12.71 -2.86 -18.38
C THR A 55 -13.57 -3.24 -19.59
N ASN A 56 -14.07 -2.25 -20.35
CA ASN A 56 -14.90 -2.46 -21.52
C ASN A 56 -14.39 -1.64 -22.72
N LEU A 57 -13.61 -2.28 -23.59
CA LEU A 57 -13.02 -1.66 -24.79
C LEU A 57 -14.04 -1.33 -25.90
N ALA A 58 -15.31 -1.72 -25.78
CA ALA A 58 -16.34 -1.37 -26.75
C ALA A 58 -16.83 0.10 -26.61
N VAL A 59 -16.71 0.66 -25.41
CA VAL A 59 -17.21 2.01 -25.07
C VAL A 59 -16.13 2.94 -24.55
N ASP A 60 -15.02 2.39 -24.05
CA ASP A 60 -13.92 3.14 -23.48
C ASP A 60 -12.56 2.67 -24.05
N ASP A 61 -11.53 3.50 -23.95
CA ASP A 61 -10.17 3.15 -24.34
C ASP A 61 -9.12 3.75 -23.41
N PHE A 62 -7.91 3.20 -23.48
CA PHE A 62 -6.80 3.64 -22.64
C PHE A 62 -6.40 5.11 -22.90
N ASP A 63 -6.45 5.57 -24.14
CA ASP A 63 -5.99 6.90 -24.50
C ASP A 63 -6.97 7.98 -24.01
N LYS A 64 -8.28 7.69 -23.97
CA LYS A 64 -9.27 8.52 -23.29
C LYS A 64 -8.95 8.63 -21.80
N HIS A 65 -8.70 7.51 -21.12
CA HIS A 65 -8.40 7.50 -19.68
C HIS A 65 -7.08 8.23 -19.38
N ILE A 66 -6.03 8.02 -20.19
CA ILE A 66 -4.76 8.75 -20.07
C ILE A 66 -4.99 10.25 -20.22
N LYS A 67 -5.76 10.66 -21.24
CA LYS A 67 -6.10 12.06 -21.48
C LYS A 67 -6.84 12.69 -20.30
N ASP A 68 -7.88 12.02 -19.79
CA ASP A 68 -8.65 12.49 -18.64
C ASP A 68 -7.73 12.68 -17.40
N THR A 69 -6.85 11.70 -17.15
CA THR A 69 -5.89 11.76 -16.03
C THR A 69 -4.89 12.92 -16.20
N MET A 70 -4.39 13.15 -17.41
CA MET A 70 -3.48 14.28 -17.69
C MET A 70 -4.18 15.63 -17.50
N ILE A 71 -5.44 15.75 -17.92
CA ILE A 71 -6.24 16.97 -17.73
C ILE A 71 -6.49 17.20 -16.25
N ALA A 72 -6.95 16.18 -15.51
CA ALA A 72 -7.22 16.27 -14.07
C ALA A 72 -5.97 16.63 -13.26
N GLY A 73 -4.80 16.19 -13.71
CA GLY A 73 -3.50 16.51 -13.12
C GLY A 73 -2.88 17.82 -13.63
N ASP A 74 -3.63 18.65 -14.37
CA ASP A 74 -3.16 19.92 -14.95
C ASP A 74 -1.84 19.76 -15.75
N TYR A 75 -1.67 18.59 -16.40
CA TYR A 75 -0.48 18.20 -17.17
C TYR A 75 0.85 18.20 -16.40
N ILE A 76 0.81 18.25 -15.07
CA ILE A 76 2.01 18.14 -14.21
C ILE A 76 2.46 16.67 -14.08
N SER A 77 1.56 15.72 -14.26
CA SER A 77 1.84 14.30 -14.17
C SER A 77 2.85 13.82 -15.22
N ASP A 78 3.73 12.90 -14.85
CA ASP A 78 4.57 12.18 -15.81
C ASP A 78 3.69 11.30 -16.71
N ARG A 79 3.60 11.62 -17.99
CA ARG A 79 2.76 10.91 -18.95
C ARG A 79 3.11 9.42 -19.04
N LYS A 80 4.40 9.04 -18.97
CA LYS A 80 4.80 7.63 -19.02
C LYS A 80 4.32 6.85 -17.81
N ALA A 81 4.37 7.47 -16.62
CA ALA A 81 3.83 6.89 -15.42
C ALA A 81 2.30 6.71 -15.51
N VAL A 82 1.58 7.72 -16.01
CA VAL A 82 0.12 7.63 -16.26
C VAL A 82 -0.20 6.50 -17.22
N GLU A 83 0.49 6.41 -18.36
CA GLU A 83 0.30 5.35 -19.36
C GLU A 83 0.54 3.96 -18.74
N GLN A 84 1.59 3.81 -17.95
CA GLN A 84 1.90 2.54 -17.28
C GLN A 84 0.79 2.14 -16.30
N VAL A 85 0.31 3.06 -15.47
CA VAL A 85 -0.76 2.81 -14.50
C VAL A 85 -2.05 2.44 -15.21
N VAL A 86 -2.50 3.25 -16.17
CA VAL A 86 -3.77 3.07 -16.88
C VAL A 86 -3.81 1.76 -17.67
N ARG A 87 -2.74 1.44 -18.40
CA ARG A 87 -2.70 0.22 -19.21
C ARG A 87 -2.58 -1.07 -18.39
N ASN A 88 -2.01 -1.01 -17.20
CA ASN A 88 -1.90 -2.17 -16.30
C ASN A 88 -3.11 -2.33 -15.38
N ALA A 89 -3.96 -1.31 -15.22
CA ALA A 89 -5.08 -1.33 -14.28
C ALA A 89 -6.02 -2.54 -14.46
N PRO A 90 -6.44 -2.96 -15.67
CA PRO A 90 -7.35 -4.10 -15.83
C PRO A 90 -6.79 -5.39 -15.24
N ALA A 91 -5.49 -5.67 -15.42
CA ALA A 91 -4.85 -6.84 -14.87
C ALA A 91 -4.79 -6.79 -13.33
N GLN A 92 -4.56 -5.59 -12.76
CA GLN A 92 -4.55 -5.42 -11.31
C GLN A 92 -5.94 -5.55 -10.70
N ILE A 93 -6.99 -5.07 -11.38
CA ILE A 93 -8.38 -5.30 -10.96
C ILE A 93 -8.72 -6.79 -10.95
N GLN A 94 -8.29 -7.52 -11.98
CA GLN A 94 -8.50 -8.97 -12.03
C GLN A 94 -7.82 -9.68 -10.86
N GLU A 95 -6.60 -9.30 -10.50
CA GLU A 95 -5.90 -9.86 -9.33
C GLU A 95 -6.65 -9.56 -8.02
N LEU A 96 -7.19 -8.34 -7.84
CA LEU A 96 -8.00 -8.01 -6.68
C LEU A 96 -9.24 -8.90 -6.57
N VAL A 97 -9.92 -9.17 -7.70
CA VAL A 97 -11.07 -10.09 -7.75
C VAL A 97 -10.64 -11.52 -7.41
N GLU A 98 -9.50 -11.98 -7.92
CA GLU A 98 -8.94 -13.31 -7.59
C GLU A 98 -8.59 -13.44 -6.09
N TRP A 99 -8.22 -12.36 -5.43
CA TRP A 99 -7.98 -12.32 -3.98
C TRP A 99 -9.24 -12.12 -3.15
N GLY A 100 -10.41 -12.02 -3.81
CA GLY A 100 -11.71 -12.03 -3.14
C GLY A 100 -12.38 -10.67 -2.99
N THR A 101 -11.89 -9.61 -3.68
CA THR A 101 -12.57 -8.32 -3.72
C THR A 101 -13.87 -8.42 -4.52
N GLN A 102 -14.96 -7.95 -3.92
CA GLN A 102 -16.29 -7.98 -4.50
C GLN A 102 -16.67 -6.59 -4.99
N PHE A 103 -16.41 -6.31 -6.26
CA PHE A 103 -16.96 -5.12 -6.91
C PHE A 103 -18.42 -5.35 -7.31
N ASP A 104 -19.22 -4.29 -7.27
CA ASP A 104 -20.63 -4.34 -7.62
C ASP A 104 -20.82 -4.78 -9.08
N ARG A 105 -21.88 -5.58 -9.32
CA ARG A 105 -22.16 -6.18 -10.62
C ARG A 105 -23.63 -6.00 -10.98
N LYS A 106 -23.88 -5.88 -12.28
CA LYS A 106 -25.21 -5.90 -12.86
C LYS A 106 -25.79 -7.31 -12.86
N GLU A 107 -27.08 -7.43 -13.19
CA GLU A 107 -27.78 -8.71 -13.29
C GLU A 107 -27.15 -9.68 -14.30
N ASP A 108 -26.50 -9.16 -15.35
CA ASP A 108 -25.79 -9.93 -16.37
C ASP A 108 -24.39 -10.38 -15.94
N GLY A 109 -23.96 -10.03 -14.70
CA GLY A 109 -22.65 -10.38 -14.14
C GLY A 109 -21.51 -9.45 -14.55
N SER A 110 -21.72 -8.48 -15.44
CA SER A 110 -20.74 -7.45 -15.76
C SER A 110 -20.56 -6.49 -14.58
N PHE A 111 -19.41 -5.79 -14.50
CA PHE A 111 -19.19 -4.77 -13.48
C PHE A 111 -20.22 -3.65 -13.62
N ASP A 112 -20.79 -3.20 -12.51
CA ASP A 112 -21.55 -1.96 -12.46
C ASP A 112 -20.57 -0.80 -12.37
N LEU A 113 -20.45 -0.03 -13.45
CA LEU A 113 -19.45 1.01 -13.56
C LEU A 113 -20.10 2.37 -13.38
N HIS A 114 -19.48 3.21 -12.56
CA HIS A 114 -19.87 4.59 -12.38
C HIS A 114 -18.96 5.54 -13.18
N ARG A 115 -19.39 6.78 -13.32
CA ARG A 115 -18.60 7.88 -13.85
C ARG A 115 -18.50 8.96 -12.77
N GLU A 116 -17.27 9.26 -12.39
CA GLU A 116 -16.97 10.35 -11.47
C GLU A 116 -16.44 11.59 -12.18
N GLY A 117 -16.32 12.70 -11.48
CA GLY A 117 -15.79 13.95 -12.01
C GLY A 117 -14.38 13.78 -12.60
N GLY A 118 -14.13 14.40 -13.76
CA GLY A 118 -12.87 14.29 -14.48
C GLY A 118 -12.78 13.08 -15.44
N HIS A 119 -13.72 12.15 -15.40
CA HIS A 119 -13.78 11.02 -16.32
C HIS A 119 -14.77 11.26 -17.47
N SER A 120 -14.34 10.99 -18.70
CA SER A 120 -15.19 11.08 -19.90
C SER A 120 -16.12 9.87 -20.06
N GLU A 121 -15.76 8.70 -19.49
CA GLU A 121 -16.49 7.44 -19.64
C GLU A 121 -16.79 6.80 -18.29
N PHE A 122 -17.72 5.80 -18.30
CA PHE A 122 -18.05 4.97 -17.15
C PHE A 122 -16.96 3.90 -16.97
N ARG A 123 -16.04 4.10 -16.01
CA ARG A 123 -14.91 3.20 -15.76
C ARG A 123 -14.57 3.00 -14.30
N ILE A 124 -15.40 3.50 -13.41
CA ILE A 124 -15.15 3.44 -11.96
C ILE A 124 -15.81 2.18 -11.42
N LEU A 125 -14.97 1.21 -11.00
CA LEU A 125 -15.42 0.06 -10.21
C LEU A 125 -15.62 0.49 -8.77
N HIS A 126 -16.66 0.00 -8.13
CA HIS A 126 -17.00 0.35 -6.75
C HIS A 126 -17.59 -0.85 -6.00
N HIS A 127 -17.66 -0.73 -4.67
CA HIS A 127 -18.44 -1.59 -3.79
C HIS A 127 -19.22 -0.67 -2.86
N ALA A 128 -20.51 -0.46 -3.14
CA ALA A 128 -21.31 0.56 -2.50
C ALA A 128 -20.54 1.88 -2.31
N ASP A 129 -20.50 2.44 -1.09
CA ASP A 129 -19.74 3.65 -0.75
C ASP A 129 -18.41 3.36 -0.04
N ASP A 130 -17.99 2.09 0.05
CA ASP A 130 -16.87 1.61 0.87
C ASP A 130 -15.88 0.75 0.08
N THR A 131 -15.57 1.15 -1.15
CA THR A 131 -14.70 0.38 -2.07
C THR A 131 -13.34 0.05 -1.44
N GLY A 132 -12.73 1.02 -0.75
CA GLY A 132 -11.43 0.81 -0.10
C GLY A 132 -11.51 -0.18 1.06
N ALA A 133 -12.57 -0.14 1.86
CA ALA A 133 -12.79 -1.08 2.96
C ALA A 133 -12.96 -2.52 2.44
N GLU A 134 -13.69 -2.70 1.33
CA GLU A 134 -13.85 -4.01 0.70
C GLU A 134 -12.53 -4.55 0.14
N ILE A 135 -11.74 -3.73 -0.55
CA ILE A 135 -10.40 -4.12 -1.02
C ILE A 135 -9.52 -4.53 0.17
N GLN A 136 -9.50 -3.73 1.23
CA GLN A 136 -8.72 -4.02 2.44
C GLN A 136 -9.17 -5.33 3.07
N ARG A 137 -10.48 -5.56 3.23
CA ARG A 137 -11.05 -6.79 3.77
C ARG A 137 -10.58 -8.03 3.01
N ALA A 138 -10.72 -7.98 1.68
CA ALA A 138 -10.36 -9.11 0.82
C ALA A 138 -8.87 -9.44 0.89
N LEU A 139 -8.01 -8.42 0.81
CA LEU A 139 -6.56 -8.59 0.90
C LEU A 139 -6.12 -9.09 2.29
N MET A 140 -6.74 -8.59 3.37
CA MET A 140 -6.48 -9.07 4.73
C MET A 140 -6.80 -10.56 4.86
N GLU A 141 -7.98 -10.97 4.38
CA GLU A 141 -8.40 -12.36 4.41
C GLU A 141 -7.45 -13.25 3.60
N ALA A 142 -7.10 -12.85 2.39
CA ALA A 142 -6.15 -13.57 1.54
C ALA A 142 -4.77 -13.70 2.21
N CYS A 143 -4.25 -12.62 2.82
CA CYS A 143 -2.96 -12.66 3.52
C CYS A 143 -3.00 -13.54 4.78
N ARG A 144 -4.04 -13.44 5.60
CA ARG A 144 -4.20 -14.24 6.83
C ARG A 144 -4.30 -15.73 6.54
N ASN A 145 -4.94 -16.10 5.43
CA ASN A 145 -5.11 -17.48 5.02
C ASN A 145 -3.88 -18.06 4.29
N HIS A 146 -2.88 -17.24 3.99
CA HIS A 146 -1.72 -17.71 3.23
C HIS A 146 -0.61 -18.25 4.13
N PRO A 147 -0.20 -19.55 4.03
CA PRO A 147 0.68 -20.21 5.00
C PRO A 147 2.12 -19.67 5.05
N ARG A 148 2.54 -18.87 4.09
CA ARG A 148 3.89 -18.27 4.01
C ARG A 148 3.95 -16.83 4.45
N ILE A 149 2.81 -16.21 4.79
CA ILE A 149 2.72 -14.82 5.22
C ILE A 149 2.50 -14.80 6.73
N GLU A 150 3.51 -14.34 7.46
CA GLU A 150 3.42 -14.06 8.88
C GLU A 150 3.09 -12.57 9.06
N ILE A 151 2.05 -12.27 9.82
CA ILE A 151 1.58 -10.89 10.05
C ILE A 151 1.85 -10.52 11.50
N LYS A 152 2.47 -9.36 11.71
CA LYS A 152 2.75 -8.77 13.01
C LYS A 152 2.03 -7.43 13.12
N GLU A 153 0.84 -7.46 13.71
CA GLU A 153 0.09 -6.25 14.04
C GLU A 153 0.70 -5.55 15.28
N ASN A 154 0.48 -4.24 15.38
CA ASN A 154 1.00 -3.40 16.46
C ASN A 154 2.53 -3.41 16.59
N HIS A 155 3.26 -3.76 15.56
CA HIS A 155 4.71 -3.78 15.52
C HIS A 155 5.23 -2.55 14.75
N PHE A 156 6.00 -1.69 15.43
CA PHE A 156 6.46 -0.44 14.87
C PHE A 156 7.89 -0.56 14.35
N ALA A 157 8.10 -0.35 13.04
CA ALA A 157 9.45 -0.25 12.47
C ALA A 157 10.10 1.07 12.93
N VAL A 158 11.14 0.94 13.75
CA VAL A 158 11.84 2.08 14.35
C VAL A 158 12.87 2.64 13.37
N GLU A 159 13.66 1.75 12.76
CA GLU A 159 14.75 2.14 11.88
C GLU A 159 15.09 1.03 10.88
N ILE A 160 15.53 1.42 9.68
CA ILE A 160 16.03 0.48 8.66
C ILE A 160 17.50 0.19 8.92
N ILE A 161 17.87 -1.09 8.91
CA ILE A 161 19.25 -1.54 9.15
C ILE A 161 20.03 -1.51 7.84
N THR A 162 21.06 -0.69 7.79
CA THR A 162 22.02 -0.59 6.67
C THR A 162 23.46 -0.71 7.15
N GLN A 163 24.44 -0.53 6.27
CA GLN A 163 25.87 -0.60 6.61
C GLN A 163 26.28 0.39 7.71
N HIS A 164 25.54 1.48 7.94
CA HIS A 164 25.92 2.42 8.99
C HIS A 164 25.87 1.77 10.40
N HIS A 165 25.02 0.78 10.61
CA HIS A 165 24.97 0.00 11.85
C HIS A 165 26.19 -0.93 12.02
N LEU A 166 26.99 -1.10 10.96
CA LEU A 166 28.25 -1.84 10.97
C LEU A 166 29.47 -0.88 11.08
N GLY A 167 29.23 0.40 11.36
CA GLY A 167 30.29 1.42 11.49
C GLY A 167 30.77 2.01 10.15
N VAL A 168 30.07 1.76 9.05
CA VAL A 168 30.36 2.37 7.75
C VAL A 168 29.63 3.70 7.63
N GLU A 169 30.33 4.76 7.27
CA GLU A 169 29.68 6.05 7.01
C GLU A 169 28.81 5.96 5.75
N VAL A 170 27.50 6.17 5.91
CA VAL A 170 26.51 6.14 4.82
C VAL A 170 25.96 7.53 4.58
N THR A 171 26.12 8.02 3.37
CA THR A 171 25.63 9.33 2.91
C THR A 171 24.75 9.16 1.67
N ARG A 172 24.10 10.23 1.21
CA ARG A 172 23.33 10.22 -0.05
C ARG A 172 24.20 9.88 -1.29
N ARG A 173 25.52 9.95 -1.19
CA ARG A 173 26.47 9.67 -2.28
C ARG A 173 27.16 8.33 -2.14
N THR A 174 26.88 7.60 -1.05
CA THR A 174 27.47 6.26 -0.85
C THR A 174 26.85 5.32 -1.88
N PRO A 175 27.69 4.71 -2.76
CA PRO A 175 27.19 3.71 -3.70
C PRO A 175 26.85 2.41 -2.97
N ASP A 176 26.04 1.57 -3.61
CA ASP A 176 25.76 0.20 -3.18
C ASP A 176 25.32 0.07 -1.72
N ILE A 177 24.37 0.95 -1.31
CA ILE A 177 23.77 0.86 0.01
C ILE A 177 22.90 -0.39 0.07
N GLU A 178 23.18 -1.26 1.03
CA GLU A 178 22.44 -2.47 1.31
C GLU A 178 21.49 -2.28 2.49
N CYS A 179 20.28 -2.83 2.38
CA CYS A 179 19.33 -2.93 3.46
C CYS A 179 19.32 -4.35 4.00
N TYR A 180 19.57 -4.52 5.29
CA TYR A 180 19.61 -5.82 5.97
C TYR A 180 18.31 -6.15 6.71
N GLY A 181 17.37 -5.22 6.81
CA GLY A 181 16.11 -5.38 7.52
C GLY A 181 15.72 -4.13 8.30
N ALA A 182 15.10 -4.32 9.46
CA ALA A 182 14.66 -3.23 10.32
C ALA A 182 14.75 -3.58 11.80
N TYR A 183 14.92 -2.56 12.64
CA TYR A 183 14.62 -2.63 14.07
C TYR A 183 13.14 -2.39 14.28
N VAL A 184 12.50 -3.26 15.06
CA VAL A 184 11.05 -3.26 15.25
C VAL A 184 10.71 -3.29 16.73
N LEU A 185 9.94 -2.33 17.19
CA LEU A 185 9.40 -2.31 18.54
C LEU A 185 8.31 -3.37 18.66
N ASN A 186 8.49 -4.30 19.60
CA ASN A 186 7.50 -5.27 19.99
C ASN A 186 6.72 -4.73 21.20
N PRO A 187 5.41 -4.48 21.07
CA PRO A 187 4.62 -3.87 22.14
C PRO A 187 4.39 -4.79 23.34
N GLU A 188 4.41 -6.10 23.13
CA GLU A 188 4.20 -7.08 24.20
C GLU A 188 5.40 -7.13 25.16
N THR A 189 6.59 -7.11 24.60
CA THR A 189 7.84 -7.19 25.37
C THR A 189 8.43 -5.84 25.73
N GLN A 190 7.92 -4.74 25.13
CA GLN A 190 8.45 -3.38 25.21
C GLN A 190 9.94 -3.31 24.82
N LYS A 191 10.37 -4.17 23.90
CA LYS A 191 11.75 -4.26 23.42
C LYS A 191 11.81 -4.06 21.93
N VAL A 192 12.95 -3.56 21.48
CA VAL A 192 13.25 -3.46 20.05
C VAL A 192 13.91 -4.76 19.61
N ASP A 193 13.26 -5.45 18.69
CA ASP A 193 13.75 -6.68 18.08
C ASP A 193 14.40 -6.38 16.71
N THR A 194 15.30 -7.25 16.29
CA THR A 194 15.99 -7.16 14.99
C THR A 194 15.31 -8.07 13.98
N TYR A 195 14.78 -7.51 12.91
CA TYR A 195 14.18 -8.25 11.79
C TYR A 195 15.13 -8.20 10.60
N LEU A 196 15.83 -9.29 10.33
CA LEU A 196 16.72 -9.42 9.18
C LEU A 196 15.96 -9.99 7.98
N SER A 197 16.21 -9.45 6.80
CA SER A 197 15.59 -9.93 5.57
C SER A 197 16.52 -9.77 4.36
N ARG A 198 16.32 -10.62 3.35
CA ARG A 198 17.01 -10.51 2.06
C ARG A 198 16.45 -9.35 1.21
N VAL A 199 15.16 -9.09 1.37
CA VAL A 199 14.46 -7.98 0.72
C VAL A 199 13.57 -7.29 1.74
N THR A 200 13.70 -5.98 1.86
CA THR A 200 12.82 -5.14 2.68
C THR A 200 12.02 -4.22 1.78
N LEU A 201 10.70 -4.25 1.90
CA LEU A 201 9.80 -3.38 1.17
C LEU A 201 9.14 -2.39 2.12
N MET A 202 9.26 -1.10 1.84
CA MET A 202 8.55 -0.04 2.58
C MET A 202 7.26 0.32 1.87
N CYS A 203 6.13 0.05 2.54
CA CYS A 203 4.77 0.35 2.09
C CYS A 203 4.01 1.15 3.15
N THR A 204 4.70 2.08 3.81
CA THR A 204 4.19 2.83 4.97
C THR A 204 3.14 3.89 4.63
N GLY A 205 2.85 4.08 3.34
CA GLY A 205 1.96 5.14 2.87
C GLY A 205 2.60 6.52 2.95
N GLY A 206 1.78 7.54 2.76
CA GLY A 206 2.16 8.93 2.95
C GLY A 206 1.84 9.42 4.37
N CYS A 207 2.24 10.65 4.69
CA CYS A 207 1.96 11.31 5.98
C CYS A 207 0.47 11.64 6.22
N GLY A 208 -0.39 11.50 5.21
CA GLY A 208 -1.82 11.80 5.32
C GLY A 208 -2.61 10.92 6.31
N ALA A 209 -2.14 9.70 6.63
CA ALA A 209 -2.74 8.86 7.67
C ALA A 209 -2.54 9.45 9.07
N GLU A 210 -1.40 10.06 9.32
CA GLU A 210 -1.11 10.73 10.59
C GLU A 210 -1.96 11.99 10.76
N GLU A 211 -2.22 12.72 9.68
CA GLU A 211 -3.13 13.88 9.69
C GLU A 211 -4.57 13.49 10.00
N ARG A 212 -5.07 12.34 9.53
CA ARG A 212 -6.41 11.84 9.88
C ARG A 212 -6.51 11.41 11.33
N THR A 213 -5.53 10.66 11.83
CA THR A 213 -5.45 10.25 13.23
C THR A 213 -5.30 11.47 14.13
N ALA A 214 -4.58 12.50 13.69
CA ALA A 214 -4.41 13.76 14.39
C ALA A 214 -5.68 14.63 14.36
N ARG A 215 -6.49 14.59 13.29
CA ARG A 215 -7.81 15.27 13.28
C ARG A 215 -8.77 14.66 14.29
N LEU A 216 -8.69 13.36 14.53
CA LEU A 216 -9.43 12.68 15.60
C LEU A 216 -8.80 12.94 16.98
N ARG A 217 -7.50 13.28 17.05
CA ARG A 217 -6.74 13.62 18.26
C ARG A 217 -6.11 15.00 18.12
N ARG A 218 -6.89 16.06 18.09
CA ARG A 218 -6.46 17.46 17.87
C ARG A 218 -5.28 17.95 18.70
N HIS A 219 -4.76 17.18 19.64
CA HIS A 219 -3.62 17.55 20.50
C HIS A 219 -2.27 16.95 20.08
N SER A 220 -2.25 15.92 19.20
CA SER A 220 -1.00 15.28 18.73
C SER A 220 -0.38 15.95 17.50
N GLU A 221 -1.18 16.65 16.72
CA GLU A 221 -0.75 17.33 15.48
C GLU A 221 0.27 18.45 15.75
N ILE A 222 0.08 19.19 16.85
CA ILE A 222 0.95 20.30 17.24
C ILE A 222 2.29 19.77 17.79
N ALA A 223 2.27 18.64 18.49
CA ALA A 223 3.47 18.02 19.02
C ALA A 223 4.35 17.47 17.87
N TYR A 224 3.78 16.72 16.94
CA TYR A 224 4.52 16.14 15.81
C TYR A 224 5.15 17.20 14.90
N ARG A 225 4.43 18.29 14.58
CA ARG A 225 4.99 19.41 13.80
C ARG A 225 6.07 20.17 14.56
N ARG A 226 5.97 20.29 15.88
CA ARG A 226 7.01 20.90 16.70
C ARG A 226 8.28 20.06 16.75
N ASP A 227 8.14 18.73 16.83
CA ASP A 227 9.29 17.84 16.88
C ASP A 227 10.03 17.74 15.54
N LEU A 228 9.34 17.98 14.41
CA LEU A 228 9.97 18.03 13.08
C LEU A 228 10.54 19.41 12.72
N HIS A 229 10.07 20.49 13.34
CA HIS A 229 10.46 21.87 13.07
C HIS A 229 11.03 22.60 14.29
N GLY A 230 11.07 21.93 15.43
CA GLY A 230 11.73 22.41 16.61
C GLY A 230 13.23 22.25 16.50
N GLU A 231 13.91 23.38 16.40
CA GLU A 231 15.34 23.55 16.38
C GLU A 231 16.02 23.40 15.01
N ILE A 232 15.91 24.47 14.22
CA ILE A 232 17.05 25.07 13.53
C ILE A 232 17.36 26.39 14.22
#